data_f1555c75efb03321a5d1821db3046165
#
_entry.id   f1555c75efb03321a5d1821db3046165
#
_cell.length_a   1.000
_cell.length_b   1.000
_cell.length_c   1.000
_cell.angle_alpha   90.00
_cell.angle_beta   90.00
_cell.angle_gamma   90.00
#
_symmetry.space_group_name_H-M   'P 1'
#
loop_
_entity.id
_entity.type
_entity.pdbx_description
1 polymer ?
#
loop_
_entity_poly.entity_id
_entity_poly.type
_entity_poly.pdbx_seq_one_letter_code
_entity_poly.pdbx_strand_id
1 'polypeptide(L)'
;MTFEIIPAHDVPLAAQAATFTEAFRGYVGGPVAMDAAALGRFVHAQGIDLCYSRFAQSAAGLCGFGYITRTGDLSRLAGMGVLAASRRTGVARGLLRHLLDEARARGDRMMFLEVIEQNPPAYAL
;
A
#
# COMPACT_ATOMS: atom_id res chain seq x y z
N MET A 1 -9.07 15.34 -6.47
CA MET A 1 -8.11 15.39 -5.35
C MET A 1 -6.69 15.31 -5.90
N THR A 2 -5.83 16.17 -5.41
CA THR A 2 -4.41 16.16 -5.76
C THR A 2 -3.63 15.39 -4.69
N PHE A 3 -2.75 14.50 -5.12
CA PHE A 3 -1.88 13.76 -4.21
C PHE A 3 -0.53 13.50 -4.88
N GLU A 4 0.47 13.27 -4.04
CA GLU A 4 1.80 12.86 -4.52
C GLU A 4 2.13 11.49 -3.96
N ILE A 5 3.01 10.78 -4.64
CA ILE A 5 3.46 9.45 -4.24
C ILE A 5 4.89 9.54 -3.77
N ILE A 6 5.14 9.08 -2.53
CA ILE A 6 6.43 9.17 -1.88
C ILE A 6 6.93 7.78 -1.47
N PRO A 7 8.26 7.58 -1.38
CA PRO A 7 8.81 6.30 -0.95
C PRO A 7 8.42 5.99 0.50
N ALA A 8 8.08 4.74 0.78
CA ALA A 8 7.70 4.34 2.13
C ALA A 8 8.85 4.51 3.13
N HIS A 9 10.11 4.35 2.69
CA HIS A 9 11.24 4.51 3.60
C HIS A 9 11.42 5.95 4.10
N ASP A 10 10.78 6.92 3.46
CA ASP A 10 10.78 8.32 3.92
C ASP A 10 9.67 8.61 4.93
N VAL A 11 8.81 7.63 5.23
CA VAL A 11 7.69 7.80 6.14
C VAL A 11 8.00 7.10 7.47
N PRO A 12 7.94 7.80 8.62
CA PRO A 12 8.18 7.15 9.91
C PRO A 12 7.23 5.97 10.14
N LEU A 13 7.72 4.90 10.76
CA LEU A 13 6.91 3.70 10.99
C LEU A 13 5.63 3.98 11.77
N ALA A 14 5.68 4.91 12.74
CA ALA A 14 4.48 5.28 13.49
C ALA A 14 3.40 5.88 12.59
N ALA A 15 3.79 6.72 11.62
CA ALA A 15 2.86 7.31 10.66
C ALA A 15 2.34 6.25 9.68
N GLN A 16 3.20 5.33 9.26
CA GLN A 16 2.76 4.20 8.43
C GLN A 16 1.73 3.34 9.16
N ALA A 17 2.00 3.03 10.43
CA ALA A 17 1.11 2.21 11.25
C ALA A 17 -0.27 2.86 11.44
N ALA A 18 -0.29 4.16 11.67
CA ALA A 18 -1.54 4.91 11.82
C ALA A 18 -2.35 4.89 10.53
N THR A 19 -1.69 5.06 9.39
CA THR A 19 -2.35 5.03 8.07
C THR A 19 -2.88 3.63 7.77
N PHE A 20 -2.10 2.60 8.07
CA PHE A 20 -2.52 1.20 7.90
C PHE A 20 -3.78 0.90 8.70
N THR A 21 -3.76 1.24 9.98
CA THR A 21 -4.90 1.04 10.87
C THR A 21 -6.16 1.73 10.35
N GLU A 22 -6.02 2.98 9.93
CA GLU A 22 -7.15 3.77 9.45
C GLU A 22 -7.69 3.22 8.11
N ALA A 23 -6.80 2.80 7.21
CA ALA A 23 -7.19 2.28 5.91
C ALA A 23 -8.01 0.99 6.01
N PHE A 24 -7.75 0.17 7.01
CA PHE A 24 -8.45 -1.09 7.21
C PHE A 24 -9.60 -1.02 8.21
N ARG A 25 -9.98 0.17 8.64
CA ARG A 25 -11.16 0.33 9.49
C ARG A 25 -12.39 -0.17 8.75
N GLY A 26 -13.11 -1.10 9.36
CA GLY A 26 -14.30 -1.70 8.75
C GLY A 26 -14.00 -2.76 7.69
N TYR A 27 -12.76 -3.22 7.60
CA TYR A 27 -12.37 -4.24 6.62
C TYR A 27 -13.08 -5.58 6.91
N VAL A 28 -13.39 -6.33 5.84
CA VAL A 28 -14.13 -7.59 5.89
C VAL A 28 -13.44 -8.63 6.80
N GLY A 29 -12.13 -8.64 6.83
CA GLY A 29 -11.36 -9.56 7.68
C GLY A 29 -11.33 -9.20 9.16
N GLY A 30 -12.05 -8.14 9.56
CA GLY A 30 -12.08 -7.67 10.93
C GLY A 30 -11.16 -6.47 11.15
N PRO A 31 -11.23 -5.85 12.34
CA PRO A 31 -10.40 -4.69 12.62
C PRO A 31 -8.92 -5.06 12.68
N VAL A 32 -8.10 -4.18 12.13
CA VAL A 32 -6.64 -4.30 12.17
C VAL A 32 -6.10 -3.08 12.90
N ALA A 33 -5.47 -3.30 14.05
CA ALA A 33 -4.83 -2.22 14.81
C ALA A 33 -3.32 -2.44 14.78
N MET A 34 -2.59 -1.46 14.25
CA MET A 34 -1.14 -1.51 14.15
C MET A 34 -0.54 -0.34 14.92
N ASP A 35 0.46 -0.64 15.76
CA ASP A 35 1.41 0.37 16.22
C ASP A 35 2.71 0.21 15.42
N ALA A 36 3.70 1.05 15.69
CA ALA A 36 4.96 1.02 14.97
C ALA A 36 5.66 -0.35 15.10
N ALA A 37 5.63 -0.95 16.29
CA ALA A 37 6.27 -2.24 16.52
C ALA A 37 5.56 -3.37 15.76
N ALA A 38 4.23 -3.38 15.77
CA ALA A 38 3.44 -4.37 15.04
C ALA A 38 3.67 -4.23 13.54
N LEU A 39 3.72 -3.01 13.02
CA LEU A 39 3.99 -2.78 11.60
C LEU A 39 5.40 -3.25 11.24
N GLY A 40 6.39 -2.99 12.09
CA GLY A 40 7.76 -3.46 11.86
C GLY A 40 7.81 -4.99 11.75
N ARG A 41 7.09 -5.70 12.62
CA ARG A 41 6.99 -7.16 12.56
C ARG A 41 6.31 -7.63 11.28
N PHE A 42 5.24 -6.95 10.86
CA PHE A 42 4.53 -7.26 9.63
C PHE A 42 5.45 -7.08 8.40
N VAL A 43 6.14 -5.95 8.33
CA VAL A 43 7.08 -5.66 7.25
C VAL A 43 8.15 -6.75 7.18
N HIS A 44 8.72 -7.13 8.32
CA HIS A 44 9.75 -8.17 8.37
C HIS A 44 9.20 -9.54 7.98
N ALA A 45 8.06 -9.93 8.55
CA ALA A 45 7.47 -11.25 8.32
C ALA A 45 7.05 -11.45 6.85
N GLN A 46 6.58 -10.40 6.20
CA GLN A 46 6.14 -10.45 4.80
C GLN A 46 7.28 -10.24 3.81
N GLY A 47 8.46 -9.86 4.27
CA GLY A 47 9.57 -9.54 3.39
C GLY A 47 9.34 -8.27 2.59
N ILE A 48 8.59 -7.32 3.13
CA ILE A 48 8.30 -6.05 2.46
C ILE A 48 9.57 -5.21 2.36
N ASP A 49 9.80 -4.66 1.18
CA ASP A 49 10.90 -3.74 0.93
C ASP A 49 10.36 -2.31 0.89
N LEU A 50 10.67 -1.52 1.91
CA LEU A 50 10.17 -0.16 2.02
C LEU A 50 10.74 0.77 0.94
N CYS A 51 11.87 0.42 0.34
CA CYS A 51 12.44 1.19 -0.77
C CYS A 51 11.61 1.07 -2.05
N TYR A 52 10.90 -0.03 -2.25
CA TYR A 52 10.02 -0.25 -3.39
C TYR A 52 8.56 0.00 -3.08
N SER A 53 8.23 0.20 -1.81
CA SER A 53 6.86 0.48 -1.37
C SER A 53 6.60 1.97 -1.39
N ARG A 54 5.33 2.36 -1.54
CA ARG A 54 4.96 3.77 -1.72
C ARG A 54 3.79 4.16 -0.84
N PHE A 55 3.78 5.44 -0.45
CA PHE A 55 2.63 6.06 0.21
C PHE A 55 2.11 7.18 -0.67
N ALA A 56 0.80 7.43 -0.58
CA ALA A 56 0.17 8.58 -1.20
C ALA A 56 -0.10 9.63 -0.13
N GLN A 57 0.18 10.88 -0.44
CA GLN A 57 0.02 12.00 0.47
C GLN A 57 -0.74 13.11 -0.22
N SER A 58 -1.83 13.57 0.40
CA SER A 58 -2.61 14.73 -0.03
C SER A 58 -2.33 15.90 0.91
N ALA A 59 -2.98 17.04 0.66
CA ALA A 59 -2.89 18.19 1.55
C ALA A 59 -3.35 17.87 2.98
N ALA A 60 -4.23 16.88 3.14
CA ALA A 60 -4.74 16.46 4.44
C ALA A 60 -3.82 15.46 5.17
N GLY A 61 -2.76 14.97 4.51
CA GLY A 61 -1.82 14.02 5.07
C GLY A 61 -1.78 12.71 4.28
N LEU A 62 -1.21 11.67 4.89
CA LEU A 62 -1.13 10.36 4.27
C LEU A 62 -2.53 9.80 4.02
N CYS A 63 -2.79 9.33 2.81
CA CYS A 63 -4.13 8.87 2.42
C CYS A 63 -4.15 7.46 1.81
N GLY A 64 -3.01 6.84 1.57
CA GLY A 64 -2.95 5.48 1.04
C GLY A 64 -1.54 4.94 1.01
N PHE A 65 -1.43 3.63 0.74
CA PHE A 65 -0.13 2.98 0.67
C PHE A 65 -0.21 1.73 -0.21
N GLY A 66 0.96 1.31 -0.70
CA GLY A 66 1.15 0.02 -1.34
C GLY A 66 2.49 -0.56 -0.93
N TYR A 67 2.48 -1.76 -0.35
CA TYR A 67 3.68 -2.46 0.09
C TYR A 67 4.08 -3.52 -0.92
N ILE A 68 5.36 -3.52 -1.27
CA ILE A 68 5.92 -4.41 -2.28
C ILE A 68 6.94 -5.35 -1.65
N THR A 69 6.86 -6.62 -2.01
CA THR A 69 7.95 -7.57 -1.81
C THR A 69 8.58 -7.85 -3.17
N ARG A 70 9.87 -8.16 -3.19
CA ARG A 70 10.56 -8.45 -4.43
C ARG A 70 11.51 -9.63 -4.25
N THR A 71 11.44 -10.59 -5.17
CA THR A 71 12.35 -11.74 -5.20
C THR A 71 12.83 -11.89 -6.65
N GLY A 72 14.13 -11.61 -6.87
CA GLY A 72 14.69 -11.61 -8.22
C GLY A 72 14.00 -10.56 -9.09
N ASP A 73 13.38 -10.99 -10.16
CA ASP A 73 12.62 -10.13 -11.10
C ASP A 73 11.11 -10.26 -10.92
N LEU A 74 10.68 -10.76 -9.75
CA LEU A 74 9.26 -10.92 -9.43
C LEU A 74 8.90 -9.99 -8.27
N SER A 75 7.80 -9.28 -8.40
CA SER A 75 7.24 -8.43 -7.36
C SER A 75 5.90 -8.97 -6.89
N ARG A 76 5.53 -8.67 -5.65
CA ARG A 76 4.21 -8.97 -5.11
C ARG A 76 3.71 -7.76 -4.33
N LEU A 77 2.45 -7.40 -4.57
CA LEU A 77 1.78 -6.39 -3.76
C LEU A 77 1.32 -7.08 -2.46
N ALA A 78 2.06 -6.85 -1.40
CA ALA A 78 1.82 -7.51 -0.11
C ALA A 78 0.68 -6.87 0.67
N GLY A 79 0.33 -5.64 0.35
CA GLY A 79 -0.79 -4.96 0.98
C GLY A 79 -0.99 -3.59 0.35
N MET A 80 -2.24 -3.18 0.21
CA MET A 80 -2.60 -1.86 -0.30
C MET A 80 -3.85 -1.39 0.41
N GLY A 81 -3.88 -0.13 0.77
CA GLY A 81 -5.04 0.47 1.42
C GLY A 81 -5.15 1.93 1.11
N VAL A 82 -6.38 2.44 1.17
CA VAL A 82 -6.69 3.85 0.97
C VAL A 82 -7.69 4.26 2.05
N LEU A 83 -7.46 5.41 2.69
CA LEU A 83 -8.35 5.93 3.71
C LEU A 83 -9.75 6.15 3.12
N ALA A 84 -10.78 5.91 3.93
CA ALA A 84 -12.17 6.02 3.49
C ALA A 84 -12.47 7.37 2.84
N ALA A 85 -11.95 8.45 3.42
CA ALA A 85 -12.15 9.81 2.89
C ALA A 85 -11.53 10.03 1.51
N SER A 86 -10.57 9.20 1.12
CA SER A 86 -9.86 9.31 -0.15
C SER A 86 -10.28 8.26 -1.17
N ARG A 87 -11.22 7.39 -0.82
CA ARG A 87 -11.73 6.39 -1.76
C ARG A 87 -12.52 7.05 -2.87
N ARG A 88 -12.50 6.44 -4.06
CA ARG A 88 -13.16 6.92 -5.28
C ARG A 88 -12.60 8.24 -5.79
N THR A 89 -11.38 8.60 -5.38
CA THR A 89 -10.69 9.82 -5.83
C THR A 89 -9.53 9.51 -6.78
N GLY A 90 -9.30 8.24 -7.08
CA GLY A 90 -8.22 7.82 -7.96
C GLY A 90 -6.91 7.51 -7.25
N VAL A 91 -6.85 7.59 -5.91
CA VAL A 91 -5.62 7.31 -5.16
C VAL A 91 -5.18 5.85 -5.31
N ALA A 92 -6.08 4.90 -5.15
CA ALA A 92 -5.74 3.48 -5.27
C ALA A 92 -5.24 3.15 -6.67
N ARG A 93 -5.93 3.65 -7.70
CA ARG A 93 -5.53 3.44 -9.08
C ARG A 93 -4.19 4.09 -9.39
N GLY A 94 -3.98 5.29 -8.89
CA GLY A 94 -2.71 6.02 -9.05
C GLY A 94 -1.55 5.30 -8.39
N LEU A 95 -1.75 4.79 -7.17
CA LEU A 95 -0.74 3.99 -6.47
C LEU A 95 -0.41 2.73 -7.25
N LEU A 96 -1.42 1.98 -7.67
CA LEU A 96 -1.21 0.73 -8.39
C LEU A 96 -0.49 0.97 -9.71
N ARG A 97 -0.91 2.00 -10.46
CA ARG A 97 -0.25 2.34 -11.74
C ARG A 97 1.21 2.72 -11.51
N HIS A 98 1.48 3.52 -10.48
CA HIS A 98 2.83 3.94 -10.15
C HIS A 98 3.72 2.73 -9.81
N LEU A 99 3.20 1.81 -8.99
CA LEU A 99 3.93 0.60 -8.60
C LEU A 99 4.21 -0.31 -9.80
N LEU A 100 3.24 -0.44 -10.71
CA LEU A 100 3.42 -1.22 -11.94
C LEU A 100 4.45 -0.58 -12.87
N ASP A 101 4.40 0.74 -13.03
CA ASP A 101 5.35 1.45 -13.87
C ASP A 101 6.77 1.33 -13.31
N GLU A 102 6.94 1.43 -12.01
CA GLU A 102 8.23 1.24 -11.36
C GLU A 102 8.75 -0.20 -11.52
N ALA A 103 7.86 -1.17 -11.40
CA ALA A 103 8.23 -2.58 -11.60
C ALA A 103 8.74 -2.80 -13.01
N ARG A 104 8.07 -2.23 -14.01
CA ARG A 104 8.53 -2.31 -15.41
C ARG A 104 9.87 -1.62 -15.60
N ALA A 105 10.05 -0.43 -15.03
CA ALA A 105 11.30 0.32 -15.14
C ALA A 105 12.48 -0.43 -14.51
N ARG A 106 12.23 -1.19 -13.43
CA ARG A 106 13.25 -2.05 -12.79
C ARG A 106 13.56 -3.31 -13.57
N GLY A 107 12.72 -3.65 -14.56
CA GLY A 107 12.85 -4.90 -15.29
C GLY A 107 12.17 -6.09 -14.61
N ASP A 108 11.23 -5.85 -13.70
CA ASP A 108 10.46 -6.93 -13.11
C ASP A 108 9.59 -7.59 -14.18
N ARG A 109 9.65 -8.91 -14.24
CA ARG A 109 8.95 -9.70 -15.24
C ARG A 109 7.48 -9.83 -14.92
N MET A 110 7.12 -9.76 -13.62
CA MET A 110 5.76 -10.01 -13.17
C MET A 110 5.52 -9.37 -11.81
N MET A 111 4.31 -8.90 -11.59
CA MET A 111 3.85 -8.47 -10.27
C MET A 111 2.58 -9.24 -9.91
N PHE A 112 2.60 -9.89 -8.76
CA PHE A 112 1.45 -10.65 -8.25
C PHE A 112 0.57 -9.76 -7.40
N LEU A 113 -0.75 -9.93 -7.58
CA LEU A 113 -1.78 -9.26 -6.79
C LEU A 113 -2.74 -10.32 -6.26
N GLU A 114 -3.20 -10.13 -5.02
CA GLU A 114 -4.25 -10.96 -4.46
C GLU A 114 -5.40 -10.06 -4.02
N VAL A 115 -6.62 -10.43 -4.38
CA VAL A 115 -7.83 -9.66 -4.06
C VAL A 115 -8.85 -10.60 -3.45
N ILE A 116 -9.42 -10.16 -2.30
CA ILE A 116 -10.54 -10.89 -1.70
C ILE A 116 -11.79 -10.62 -2.55
N GLU A 117 -12.45 -11.69 -3.00
CA GLU A 117 -13.61 -11.58 -3.88
C GLU A 117 -14.74 -10.74 -3.28
N GLN A 118 -14.87 -10.74 -1.94
CA GLN A 118 -15.85 -9.95 -1.23
C GLN A 118 -15.48 -8.46 -1.11
N ASN A 119 -14.42 -8.03 -1.79
CA ASN A 119 -13.98 -6.64 -1.79
C ASN A 119 -14.14 -6.03 -3.18
N PRO A 120 -15.38 -5.68 -3.60
CA PRO A 120 -15.63 -5.19 -4.95
C PRO A 120 -14.82 -3.95 -5.36
N PRO A 121 -14.58 -2.95 -4.48
CA PRO A 121 -13.76 -1.80 -4.89
C PRO A 121 -12.34 -2.17 -5.31
N ALA A 122 -11.70 -3.11 -4.62
CA ALA A 122 -10.37 -3.58 -5.00
C ALA A 122 -10.41 -4.44 -6.26
N TYR A 123 -11.45 -5.26 -6.38
CA TYR A 123 -11.62 -6.14 -7.54
C TYR A 123 -11.82 -5.37 -8.83
N ALA A 124 -12.44 -4.19 -8.74
CA ALA A 124 -12.73 -3.34 -9.90
C ALA A 124 -11.51 -2.54 -10.40
N LEU A 125 -10.40 -2.54 -9.66
CA LEU A 125 -9.19 -1.85 -10.10
C LEU A 125 -8.57 -2.56 -11.30
#